data_7d5357feb14d1c4897ed589f3bfe131d
#
_entry.id   7d5357feb14d1c4897ed589f3bfe131d
#
_cell.length_a   1.000
_cell.length_b   1.000
_cell.length_c   1.000
_cell.angle_alpha   90.00
_cell.angle_beta   90.00
_cell.angle_gamma   90.00
#
_symmetry.space_group_name_H-M   'P 1'
#
loop_
_entity.id
_entity.type
_entity.pdbx_description
1 polymer ?
#
loop_
_entity_poly.entity_id
_entity_poly.type
_entity_poly.pdbx_seq_one_letter_code
_entity_poly.pdbx_strand_id
1 'polypeptide(L)'
;MAAFNGLGMGLGNLARVSHAQTRSISPENFDGAKGRGGMATEGTGAEAARDLGQGWKVSPSIRMAPGETATLAEIAGAGAIQQIWITTHYVNWRRLVLRLFWDGDPAPAVEVPLGDFFCSGWGQFAQVSSLPVAVNPNGGMNCFWEMPFRTGARITLEHRAEAGNFPIGDLPRPTLPTEDATVYYQINYTLTDVPDDLAYFHAQWRRSNPLPYQSVHTLVDDLRGAGHYVGTYIAWGVNSSGWWGEGEIKFYLDGDAAYPTICGTGTEDYFGGAWNFDVPGQGYTPFSTPFMGLPQVTRTDGLYRSQQRFGMYRWHIMDPIRFASDMRVTIQALGWRSGRRYLPLQDDIASTAFYYLRQTSSPRPALPGPDGLEVV
;
A
#
# COMPACT_ATOMS: atom_id res chain seq x y z
N MET A 1 -22.72 -28.21 8.89
CA MET A 1 -21.87 -27.21 8.23
C MET A 1 -22.39 -25.83 8.63
N ALA A 2 -21.52 -24.91 9.06
CA ALA A 2 -21.93 -23.54 9.32
C ALA A 2 -22.49 -22.91 8.03
N ALA A 3 -23.49 -22.03 8.16
CA ALA A 3 -24.01 -21.27 7.03
C ALA A 3 -22.92 -20.34 6.45
N PHE A 4 -23.02 -20.08 5.14
CA PHE A 4 -22.07 -19.15 4.51
C PHE A 4 -22.26 -17.74 5.09
N ASN A 5 -21.16 -17.15 5.60
CA ASN A 5 -21.17 -15.87 6.31
C ASN A 5 -20.93 -14.65 5.41
N GLY A 6 -20.70 -14.83 4.09
CA GLY A 6 -20.47 -13.74 3.13
C GLY A 6 -19.01 -13.27 3.03
N LEU A 7 -18.05 -13.92 3.71
CA LEU A 7 -16.63 -13.67 3.54
C LEU A 7 -16.01 -14.61 2.51
N GLY A 8 -14.81 -14.27 2.03
CA GLY A 8 -14.11 -15.02 0.99
C GLY A 8 -14.85 -15.02 -0.36
N MET A 9 -15.46 -13.88 -0.71
CA MET A 9 -16.22 -13.75 -1.95
C MET A 9 -15.32 -13.79 -3.19
N GLY A 10 -15.79 -14.49 -4.20
CA GLY A 10 -15.17 -14.56 -5.51
C GLY A 10 -16.19 -14.97 -6.58
N LEU A 11 -15.78 -14.97 -7.84
CA LEU A 11 -16.70 -15.30 -8.96
C LEU A 11 -17.37 -16.67 -8.79
N GLY A 12 -16.69 -17.63 -8.15
CA GLY A 12 -17.22 -18.99 -7.97
C GLY A 12 -18.31 -19.12 -6.90
N ASN A 13 -18.47 -18.13 -6.02
CA ASN A 13 -19.46 -18.17 -4.94
C ASN A 13 -20.36 -16.92 -4.86
N LEU A 14 -20.26 -16.03 -5.84
CA LEU A 14 -20.99 -14.75 -5.87
C LEU A 14 -22.53 -14.93 -5.78
N ALA A 15 -23.05 -16.06 -6.29
CA ALA A 15 -24.47 -16.37 -6.21
C ALA A 15 -24.94 -16.87 -4.82
N ARG A 16 -24.04 -17.10 -3.87
CA ARG A 16 -24.41 -17.55 -2.51
C ARG A 16 -24.88 -16.36 -1.69
N VAL A 17 -26.10 -16.45 -1.20
CA VAL A 17 -26.68 -15.46 -0.29
C VAL A 17 -26.32 -15.79 1.15
N SER A 18 -26.00 -14.77 1.95
CA SER A 18 -25.70 -14.86 3.38
C SER A 18 -26.56 -13.87 4.19
N HIS A 19 -26.43 -13.92 5.52
CA HIS A 19 -27.03 -12.93 6.43
C HIS A 19 -26.12 -11.71 6.68
N ALA A 20 -24.98 -11.65 6.03
CA ALA A 20 -24.03 -10.55 6.13
C ALA A 20 -24.68 -9.20 5.75
N GLN A 21 -24.29 -8.14 6.45
CA GLN A 21 -24.86 -6.82 6.28
C GLN A 21 -23.83 -5.86 5.66
N THR A 22 -24.12 -5.40 4.46
CA THR A 22 -23.28 -4.41 3.78
C THR A 22 -23.43 -3.04 4.45
N ARG A 23 -22.29 -2.36 4.64
CA ARG A 23 -22.16 -1.00 5.16
C ARG A 23 -21.10 -0.25 4.35
N SER A 24 -21.14 1.08 4.43
CA SER A 24 -20.15 1.95 3.77
C SER A 24 -19.94 3.21 4.60
N ILE A 25 -18.68 3.58 4.79
CA ILE A 25 -18.28 4.87 5.38
C ILE A 25 -17.66 5.73 4.30
N SER A 26 -18.07 6.98 4.25
CA SER A 26 -17.53 8.04 3.39
C SER A 26 -17.83 9.41 4.03
N PRO A 27 -17.30 10.52 3.49
CA PRO A 27 -17.69 11.85 3.99
C PRO A 27 -19.18 12.18 3.85
N GLU A 28 -19.92 11.44 3.02
CA GLU A 28 -21.40 11.55 2.95
C GLU A 28 -22.13 10.67 3.99
N ASN A 29 -21.38 9.85 4.77
CA ASN A 29 -21.90 8.99 5.85
C ASN A 29 -20.76 8.56 6.76
N PHE A 30 -20.34 9.41 7.69
CA PHE A 30 -19.15 9.21 8.51
C PHE A 30 -19.22 8.04 9.49
N ASP A 31 -20.41 7.66 9.95
CA ASP A 31 -20.63 6.56 10.88
C ASP A 31 -21.05 5.24 10.21
N GLY A 32 -21.23 5.24 8.87
CA GLY A 32 -21.67 4.07 8.13
C GLY A 32 -23.07 3.58 8.48
N ALA A 33 -23.89 4.38 9.18
CA ALA A 33 -25.20 3.98 9.63
C ALA A 33 -26.15 3.70 8.45
N LYS A 34 -26.97 2.65 8.60
CA LYS A 34 -27.93 2.23 7.57
C LYS A 34 -28.91 3.35 7.23
N GLY A 35 -29.02 3.66 5.94
CA GLY A 35 -29.98 4.66 5.44
C GLY A 35 -29.63 6.11 5.73
N ARG A 36 -28.35 6.41 6.06
CA ARG A 36 -27.92 7.78 6.40
C ARG A 36 -26.98 8.42 5.37
N GLY A 37 -26.71 7.77 4.27
CA GLY A 37 -25.92 8.35 3.18
C GLY A 37 -26.66 9.52 2.52
N GLY A 38 -25.92 10.59 2.16
CA GLY A 38 -26.45 11.77 1.50
C GLY A 38 -27.31 12.70 2.39
N MET A 39 -27.22 12.53 3.71
CA MET A 39 -27.96 13.38 4.67
C MET A 39 -27.23 14.67 5.04
N ALA A 40 -26.00 14.86 4.59
CA ALA A 40 -25.23 16.04 4.88
C ALA A 40 -25.92 17.32 4.39
N THR A 41 -25.89 18.36 5.22
CA THR A 41 -26.34 19.72 4.88
C THR A 41 -25.18 20.70 4.77
N GLU A 42 -24.01 20.30 5.29
CA GLU A 42 -22.74 21.03 5.26
C GLU A 42 -21.63 20.11 4.77
N GLY A 43 -20.56 20.67 4.20
CA GLY A 43 -19.41 19.91 3.74
C GLY A 43 -18.65 20.62 2.62
N THR A 44 -17.61 19.96 2.12
CA THR A 44 -16.72 20.54 1.10
C THR A 44 -17.38 20.81 -0.25
N GLY A 45 -18.52 20.18 -0.53
CA GLY A 45 -19.33 20.38 -1.73
C GLY A 45 -20.58 21.25 -1.53
N ALA A 46 -20.82 21.78 -0.32
CA ALA A 46 -22.05 22.50 0.00
C ALA A 46 -22.30 23.71 -0.92
N GLU A 47 -21.25 24.48 -1.22
CA GLU A 47 -21.38 25.63 -2.15
C GLU A 47 -21.74 25.19 -3.57
N ALA A 48 -21.17 24.09 -4.05
CA ALA A 48 -21.52 23.52 -5.36
C ALA A 48 -22.93 22.94 -5.38
N ALA A 49 -23.41 22.44 -4.25
CA ALA A 49 -24.75 21.86 -4.08
C ALA A 49 -25.83 22.89 -3.62
N ARG A 50 -25.52 24.19 -3.51
CA ARG A 50 -26.38 25.20 -2.92
C ARG A 50 -27.77 25.26 -3.55
N ASP A 51 -27.89 25.01 -4.84
CA ASP A 51 -29.19 25.05 -5.57
C ASP A 51 -29.90 23.67 -5.53
N LEU A 52 -29.24 22.60 -5.05
CA LEU A 52 -29.76 21.23 -5.04
C LEU A 52 -30.09 20.76 -3.62
N GLY A 53 -29.31 21.16 -2.62
CA GLY A 53 -29.54 20.90 -1.20
C GLY A 53 -29.25 19.45 -0.76
N GLN A 54 -29.85 19.08 0.37
CA GLN A 54 -29.71 17.77 0.99
C GLN A 54 -30.16 16.65 0.05
N GLY A 55 -29.46 15.50 0.11
CA GLY A 55 -29.68 14.36 -0.79
C GLY A 55 -28.83 14.39 -2.05
N TRP A 56 -28.17 15.51 -2.31
CA TRP A 56 -27.19 15.66 -3.38
C TRP A 56 -25.75 15.63 -2.81
N LYS A 57 -24.73 15.81 -3.64
CA LYS A 57 -23.30 15.73 -3.29
C LYS A 57 -22.85 16.93 -2.46
N VAL A 58 -23.12 16.92 -1.14
CA VAL A 58 -22.84 18.02 -0.20
C VAL A 58 -21.52 17.85 0.53
N SER A 59 -21.17 16.64 0.94
CA SER A 59 -19.95 16.34 1.71
C SER A 59 -19.10 15.28 1.04
N PRO A 60 -18.51 15.54 -0.14
CA PRO A 60 -17.81 14.51 -0.91
C PRO A 60 -16.40 14.18 -0.39
N SER A 61 -15.80 15.02 0.44
CA SER A 61 -14.41 14.91 0.86
C SER A 61 -14.18 15.53 2.23
N ILE A 62 -13.03 15.25 2.82
CA ILE A 62 -12.49 15.97 3.98
C ILE A 62 -11.29 16.82 3.57
N ARG A 63 -10.95 17.82 4.39
CA ARG A 63 -9.68 18.57 4.32
C ARG A 63 -8.87 18.24 5.55
N MET A 64 -7.58 18.08 5.37
CA MET A 64 -6.62 17.77 6.43
C MET A 64 -5.48 18.77 6.40
N ALA A 65 -5.30 19.51 7.49
CA ALA A 65 -4.15 20.39 7.66
C ALA A 65 -2.85 19.58 7.91
N PRO A 66 -1.66 20.14 7.61
CA PRO A 66 -0.40 19.58 8.04
C PRO A 66 -0.39 19.26 9.55
N GLY A 67 0.08 18.07 9.93
CA GLY A 67 0.09 17.58 11.31
C GLY A 67 -1.23 16.98 11.80
N GLU A 68 -2.30 17.08 11.05
CA GLU A 68 -3.60 16.52 11.42
C GLU A 68 -3.67 15.01 11.24
N THR A 69 -4.39 14.32 12.15
CA THR A 69 -4.80 12.94 12.00
C THR A 69 -6.32 12.86 11.95
N ALA A 70 -6.87 12.42 10.83
CA ALA A 70 -8.30 12.20 10.65
C ALA A 70 -8.65 10.72 10.87
N THR A 71 -9.75 10.44 11.57
CA THR A 71 -10.36 9.12 11.60
C THR A 71 -11.28 8.98 10.40
N LEU A 72 -10.91 8.10 9.46
CA LEU A 72 -11.69 7.83 8.26
C LEU A 72 -12.85 6.85 8.53
N ALA A 73 -12.63 5.90 9.45
CA ALA A 73 -13.63 4.92 9.86
C ALA A 73 -13.43 4.48 11.31
N GLU A 74 -14.55 4.34 12.02
CA GLU A 74 -14.67 3.68 13.32
C GLU A 74 -15.82 2.68 13.23
N ILE A 75 -15.50 1.37 13.23
CA ILE A 75 -16.47 0.31 12.98
C ILE A 75 -16.60 -0.54 14.25
N ALA A 76 -17.81 -0.72 14.72
CA ALA A 76 -18.13 -1.60 15.86
C ALA A 76 -18.77 -2.91 15.37
N GLY A 77 -18.48 -4.02 16.07
CA GLY A 77 -18.97 -5.36 15.77
C GLY A 77 -17.99 -6.19 14.95
N ALA A 78 -18.34 -7.43 14.68
CA ALA A 78 -17.53 -8.34 13.87
C ALA A 78 -17.82 -8.18 12.37
N GLY A 79 -16.78 -8.31 11.54
CA GLY A 79 -16.95 -8.17 10.10
C GLY A 79 -15.63 -8.15 9.33
N ALA A 80 -15.67 -7.62 8.12
CA ALA A 80 -14.47 -7.43 7.30
C ALA A 80 -14.60 -6.17 6.42
N ILE A 81 -13.50 -5.41 6.29
CA ILE A 81 -13.37 -4.41 5.23
C ILE A 81 -13.13 -5.19 3.93
N GLN A 82 -13.87 -4.83 2.88
CA GLN A 82 -13.82 -5.52 1.59
C GLN A 82 -13.34 -4.63 0.46
N GLN A 83 -13.47 -3.29 0.62
CA GLN A 83 -12.93 -2.34 -0.35
C GLN A 83 -12.60 -1.02 0.33
N ILE A 84 -11.46 -0.45 -0.03
CA ILE A 84 -11.11 0.93 0.24
C ILE A 84 -10.88 1.61 -1.10
N TRP A 85 -11.68 2.64 -1.41
CA TRP A 85 -11.40 3.60 -2.47
C TRP A 85 -10.97 4.91 -1.85
N ILE A 86 -9.88 5.49 -2.35
CA ILE A 86 -9.37 6.77 -1.86
C ILE A 86 -8.65 7.51 -2.98
N THR A 87 -8.74 8.84 -2.96
CA THR A 87 -7.93 9.69 -3.83
C THR A 87 -7.61 11.02 -3.17
N THR A 88 -6.46 11.56 -3.51
CA THR A 88 -5.95 12.87 -3.16
C THR A 88 -4.92 13.30 -4.20
N HIS A 89 -4.48 14.55 -4.17
CA HIS A 89 -3.42 15.01 -5.07
C HIS A 89 -2.11 14.23 -4.84
N TYR A 90 -1.39 13.90 -5.91
CA TYR A 90 -0.20 13.03 -5.89
C TYR A 90 0.92 13.54 -4.96
N VAL A 91 1.03 14.84 -4.73
CA VAL A 91 1.99 15.44 -3.78
C VAL A 91 1.81 14.93 -2.36
N ASN A 92 0.62 14.47 -2.01
CA ASN A 92 0.27 13.97 -0.68
C ASN A 92 0.52 12.46 -0.53
N TRP A 93 0.82 11.71 -1.58
CA TRP A 93 0.86 10.24 -1.54
C TRP A 93 1.91 9.68 -0.58
N ARG A 94 3.04 10.34 -0.40
CA ARG A 94 4.04 9.98 0.63
C ARG A 94 3.88 10.72 1.96
N ARG A 95 3.15 11.86 1.97
CA ARG A 95 2.92 12.68 3.17
C ARG A 95 1.77 12.18 4.03
N LEU A 96 0.81 11.49 3.41
CA LEU A 96 -0.31 10.89 4.12
C LEU A 96 0.06 9.46 4.53
N VAL A 97 -0.09 9.17 5.83
CA VAL A 97 0.17 7.83 6.40
C VAL A 97 -1.15 7.19 6.77
N LEU A 98 -1.42 6.04 6.13
CA LEU A 98 -2.58 5.20 6.40
C LEU A 98 -2.28 4.26 7.56
N ARG A 99 -3.17 4.22 8.57
CA ARG A 99 -3.12 3.24 9.65
C ARG A 99 -4.44 2.52 9.81
N LEU A 100 -4.36 1.21 10.05
CA LEU A 100 -5.51 0.36 10.37
C LEU A 100 -5.25 -0.33 11.70
N PHE A 101 -6.29 -0.40 12.52
CA PHE A 101 -6.26 -0.98 13.85
C PHE A 101 -7.40 -1.99 13.99
N TRP A 102 -7.14 -3.14 14.61
CA TRP A 102 -8.10 -4.21 14.79
C TRP A 102 -8.45 -4.40 16.27
N ASP A 103 -9.75 -4.61 16.54
CA ASP A 103 -10.28 -5.07 17.82
C ASP A 103 -9.83 -4.26 19.06
N GLY A 104 -9.66 -2.94 18.87
CA GLY A 104 -9.28 -2.04 19.97
C GLY A 104 -7.79 -2.08 20.33
N ASP A 105 -6.95 -2.81 19.60
CA ASP A 105 -5.49 -2.76 19.78
C ASP A 105 -5.00 -1.32 19.54
N PRO A 106 -4.24 -0.71 20.48
CA PRO A 106 -3.70 0.63 20.30
C PRO A 106 -2.58 0.69 19.25
N ALA A 107 -1.93 -0.44 18.96
CA ALA A 107 -0.89 -0.52 17.93
C ALA A 107 -1.51 -0.82 16.56
N PRO A 108 -1.19 -0.06 15.50
CA PRO A 108 -1.73 -0.33 14.18
C PRO A 108 -1.17 -1.64 13.59
N ALA A 109 -2.02 -2.40 12.90
CA ALA A 109 -1.63 -3.54 12.08
C ALA A 109 -1.06 -3.09 10.72
N VAL A 110 -1.57 -1.98 10.21
CA VAL A 110 -1.09 -1.33 8.99
C VAL A 110 -0.55 0.05 9.33
N GLU A 111 0.66 0.36 8.88
CA GLU A 111 1.26 1.70 8.97
C GLU A 111 2.14 1.92 7.75
N VAL A 112 1.61 2.62 6.75
CA VAL A 112 2.22 2.74 5.41
C VAL A 112 1.88 4.11 4.82
N PRO A 113 2.84 4.80 4.15
CA PRO A 113 2.50 5.95 3.33
C PRO A 113 1.46 5.58 2.27
N LEU A 114 0.47 6.46 2.07
CA LEU A 114 -0.69 6.17 1.25
C LEU A 114 -0.32 5.68 -0.17
N GLY A 115 0.59 6.39 -0.83
CA GLY A 115 1.04 6.00 -2.18
C GLY A 115 1.70 4.63 -2.21
N ASP A 116 2.53 4.30 -1.22
CA ASP A 116 3.21 3.01 -1.14
C ASP A 116 2.26 1.85 -0.85
N PHE A 117 1.17 2.09 -0.10
CA PHE A 117 0.12 1.09 0.10
C PHE A 117 -0.59 0.74 -1.21
N PHE A 118 -0.74 1.72 -2.11
CA PHE A 118 -1.38 1.56 -3.41
C PHE A 118 -0.39 1.48 -4.59
N CYS A 119 0.84 0.99 -4.38
CA CYS A 119 1.84 0.79 -5.43
C CYS A 119 2.25 2.07 -6.20
N SER A 120 2.21 3.22 -5.56
CA SER A 120 2.47 4.54 -6.14
C SER A 120 3.47 5.37 -5.32
N GLY A 121 4.52 4.73 -4.79
CA GLY A 121 5.48 5.31 -3.85
C GLY A 121 6.31 6.46 -4.39
N TRP A 122 6.42 6.63 -5.72
CA TRP A 122 7.17 7.74 -6.32
C TRP A 122 6.36 9.04 -6.48
N GLY A 123 5.13 9.10 -5.94
CA GLY A 123 4.30 10.30 -6.05
C GLY A 123 3.95 10.69 -7.48
N GLN A 124 3.91 9.73 -8.37
CA GLN A 124 3.54 9.89 -9.78
C GLN A 124 2.57 8.80 -10.18
N PHE A 125 1.61 9.14 -11.00
CA PHE A 125 0.63 8.18 -11.50
C PHE A 125 1.28 7.08 -12.35
N ALA A 126 0.91 5.84 -12.05
CA ALA A 126 1.09 4.69 -12.92
C ALA A 126 -0.16 3.81 -12.83
N GLN A 127 -0.60 3.28 -13.96
CA GLN A 127 -1.75 2.37 -14.00
C GLN A 127 -1.39 1.05 -13.33
N VAL A 128 -2.10 0.70 -12.26
CA VAL A 128 -2.00 -0.62 -11.62
C VAL A 128 -3.30 -1.37 -11.86
N SER A 129 -3.20 -2.57 -12.44
CA SER A 129 -4.35 -3.42 -12.77
C SER A 129 -4.16 -4.82 -12.19
N SER A 130 -4.16 -4.91 -10.87
CA SER A 130 -4.01 -6.18 -10.15
C SER A 130 -5.28 -6.55 -9.39
N LEU A 131 -5.35 -7.79 -8.87
CA LEU A 131 -6.54 -8.24 -8.13
C LEU A 131 -6.76 -7.48 -6.82
N PRO A 132 -5.75 -7.35 -5.92
CA PRO A 132 -5.99 -6.72 -4.62
C PRO A 132 -5.82 -5.21 -4.63
N VAL A 133 -5.09 -4.66 -5.60
CA VAL A 133 -4.82 -3.21 -5.71
C VAL A 133 -4.99 -2.76 -7.15
N ALA A 134 -5.78 -1.71 -7.34
CA ALA A 134 -5.89 -1.05 -8.64
C ALA A 134 -5.74 0.47 -8.46
N VAL A 135 -4.94 1.07 -9.33
CA VAL A 135 -4.79 2.53 -9.42
C VAL A 135 -5.20 2.96 -10.82
N ASN A 136 -6.32 3.66 -10.86
CA ASN A 136 -6.96 4.08 -12.10
C ASN A 136 -6.57 5.52 -12.46
N PRO A 137 -6.91 6.00 -13.67
CA PRO A 137 -6.50 7.32 -14.15
C PRO A 137 -6.69 8.42 -13.11
N ASN A 138 -5.66 9.26 -13.01
CA ASN A 138 -5.57 10.38 -12.06
C ASN A 138 -5.54 9.99 -10.56
N GLY A 139 -5.11 8.74 -10.25
CA GLY A 139 -4.87 8.32 -8.87
C GLY A 139 -6.14 7.89 -8.11
N GLY A 140 -7.12 7.33 -8.80
CA GLY A 140 -8.20 6.59 -8.14
C GLY A 140 -7.67 5.28 -7.57
N MET A 141 -7.31 5.27 -6.29
CA MET A 141 -6.69 4.15 -5.60
C MET A 141 -7.75 3.21 -5.05
N ASN A 142 -7.62 1.91 -5.29
CA ASN A 142 -8.54 0.87 -4.85
C ASN A 142 -7.79 -0.27 -4.18
N CYS A 143 -8.32 -0.76 -3.07
CA CYS A 143 -7.83 -1.93 -2.35
C CYS A 143 -8.99 -2.91 -2.14
N PHE A 144 -8.75 -4.18 -2.44
CA PHE A 144 -9.73 -5.28 -2.31
C PHE A 144 -9.21 -6.41 -1.41
N TRP A 145 -8.15 -6.18 -0.64
CA TRP A 145 -7.77 -7.12 0.42
C TRP A 145 -8.94 -7.27 1.40
N GLU A 146 -9.40 -8.50 1.64
CA GLU A 146 -10.38 -8.75 2.70
C GLU A 146 -9.69 -8.63 4.06
N MET A 147 -10.20 -7.77 4.96
CA MET A 147 -9.57 -7.45 6.24
C MET A 147 -10.52 -7.76 7.38
N PRO A 148 -10.50 -9.00 7.92
CA PRO A 148 -11.37 -9.42 9.01
C PRO A 148 -11.05 -8.73 10.34
N PHE A 149 -12.09 -8.49 11.16
CA PHE A 149 -12.00 -8.01 12.55
C PHE A 149 -13.14 -8.61 13.37
N ARG A 150 -12.94 -8.87 14.69
CA ARG A 150 -13.90 -9.60 15.53
C ARG A 150 -14.75 -8.70 16.41
N THR A 151 -14.23 -7.55 16.82
CA THR A 151 -14.97 -6.62 17.68
C THR A 151 -15.03 -5.20 17.11
N GLY A 152 -14.13 -4.85 16.21
CA GLY A 152 -14.12 -3.54 15.58
C GLY A 152 -12.89 -3.27 14.73
N ALA A 153 -12.97 -2.21 13.93
CA ALA A 153 -11.88 -1.72 13.11
C ALA A 153 -11.83 -0.19 13.15
N ARG A 154 -10.62 0.36 13.21
CA ARG A 154 -10.41 1.80 13.09
C ARG A 154 -9.41 2.09 11.98
N ILE A 155 -9.71 3.08 11.14
CA ILE A 155 -8.84 3.55 10.07
C ILE A 155 -8.56 5.02 10.28
N THR A 156 -7.27 5.39 10.29
CA THR A 156 -6.84 6.78 10.38
C THR A 156 -5.94 7.15 9.23
N LEU A 157 -5.91 8.43 8.92
CA LEU A 157 -4.99 9.04 7.97
C LEU A 157 -4.30 10.22 8.66
N GLU A 158 -2.97 10.22 8.70
CA GLU A 158 -2.15 11.30 9.29
C GLU A 158 -1.48 12.09 8.18
N HIS A 159 -1.58 13.41 8.22
CA HIS A 159 -0.87 14.31 7.32
C HIS A 159 0.47 14.72 7.95
N ARG A 160 1.56 14.06 7.56
CA ARG A 160 2.90 14.24 8.15
C ARG A 160 3.71 15.37 7.55
N ALA A 161 3.18 16.18 6.64
CA ALA A 161 3.88 17.38 6.19
C ALA A 161 3.99 18.39 7.33
N GLU A 162 5.13 19.10 7.39
CA GLU A 162 5.27 20.28 8.21
C GLU A 162 4.72 21.50 7.46
N ALA A 163 4.09 22.42 8.18
CA ALA A 163 3.61 23.67 7.59
C ALA A 163 4.79 24.45 6.96
N GLY A 164 4.64 24.88 5.71
CA GLY A 164 5.67 25.58 4.95
C GLY A 164 6.69 24.68 4.25
N ASN A 165 6.66 23.37 4.46
CA ASN A 165 7.60 22.45 3.83
C ASN A 165 7.04 21.91 2.50
N PHE A 166 7.30 22.62 1.41
CA PHE A 166 6.95 22.19 0.06
C PHE A 166 8.15 21.56 -0.63
N PRO A 167 7.97 20.45 -1.38
CA PRO A 167 9.06 19.90 -2.16
C PRO A 167 9.56 20.96 -3.15
N ILE A 168 10.83 21.26 -3.07
CA ILE A 168 11.56 22.06 -4.05
C ILE A 168 11.82 21.14 -5.24
N GLY A 169 10.86 20.98 -6.13
CA GLY A 169 11.00 20.19 -7.35
C GLY A 169 10.76 21.05 -8.58
N ASP A 170 11.51 20.79 -9.63
CA ASP A 170 11.68 21.58 -10.84
C ASP A 170 10.50 21.56 -11.83
N LEU A 171 9.34 21.18 -11.40
CA LEU A 171 8.17 21.26 -12.28
C LEU A 171 7.53 22.63 -12.10
N PRO A 172 7.12 23.30 -13.22
CA PRO A 172 6.21 24.42 -13.12
C PRO A 172 4.98 23.92 -12.36
N ARG A 173 4.87 24.30 -11.11
CA ARG A 173 3.77 23.88 -10.24
C ARG A 173 2.50 24.52 -10.74
N PRO A 174 1.45 23.77 -11.04
CA PRO A 174 0.16 24.31 -10.79
C PRO A 174 0.16 24.73 -9.31
N THR A 175 -0.09 25.97 -9.04
CA THR A 175 -0.26 26.53 -7.71
C THR A 175 -1.09 25.55 -6.90
N LEU A 176 -0.45 24.83 -5.95
CA LEU A 176 -1.19 24.10 -4.93
C LEU A 176 -1.80 25.19 -4.04
N PRO A 177 -3.09 25.41 -4.06
CA PRO A 177 -3.69 26.59 -3.45
C PRO A 177 -3.68 26.54 -1.93
N THR A 178 -3.41 25.34 -1.33
CA THR A 178 -3.40 25.16 0.12
C THR A 178 -2.41 24.07 0.53
N GLU A 179 -1.85 24.18 1.73
CA GLU A 179 -1.07 23.13 2.38
C GLU A 179 -1.95 21.94 2.78
N ASP A 180 -3.26 22.15 2.84
CA ASP A 180 -4.27 21.17 3.22
C ASP A 180 -4.42 20.08 2.15
N ALA A 181 -4.44 18.83 2.60
CA ALA A 181 -4.80 17.70 1.75
C ALA A 181 -6.34 17.59 1.64
N THR A 182 -6.87 17.64 0.42
CA THR A 182 -8.25 17.24 0.16
C THR A 182 -8.28 15.75 -0.14
N VAL A 183 -9.09 15.01 0.63
CA VAL A 183 -9.16 13.54 0.54
C VAL A 183 -10.61 13.13 0.29
N TYR A 184 -10.81 12.39 -0.80
CA TYR A 184 -12.05 11.69 -1.12
C TYR A 184 -11.87 10.22 -0.79
N TYR A 185 -12.83 9.59 -0.11
CA TYR A 185 -12.72 8.17 0.23
C TYR A 185 -14.07 7.50 0.40
N GLN A 186 -14.06 6.19 0.23
CA GLN A 186 -15.17 5.31 0.55
C GLN A 186 -14.60 3.98 1.05
N ILE A 187 -15.11 3.50 2.18
CA ILE A 187 -14.71 2.24 2.82
C ILE A 187 -15.95 1.37 2.89
N ASN A 188 -15.96 0.30 2.10
CA ASN A 188 -17.04 -0.67 2.07
C ASN A 188 -16.67 -1.86 2.95
N TYR A 189 -17.58 -2.25 3.84
CA TYR A 189 -17.38 -3.34 4.78
C TYR A 189 -18.65 -4.16 4.97
N THR A 190 -18.47 -5.33 5.53
CA THR A 190 -19.55 -6.27 5.85
C THR A 190 -19.51 -6.56 7.34
N LEU A 191 -20.67 -6.48 8.01
CA LEU A 191 -20.87 -6.98 9.37
C LEU A 191 -21.40 -8.40 9.28
N THR A 192 -20.68 -9.33 9.89
CA THR A 192 -20.98 -10.77 9.88
C THR A 192 -20.11 -11.49 10.92
N ASP A 193 -20.44 -12.74 11.22
CA ASP A 193 -19.62 -13.60 12.06
C ASP A 193 -18.27 -13.89 11.39
N VAL A 194 -17.18 -13.71 12.14
CA VAL A 194 -15.81 -13.93 11.66
C VAL A 194 -15.27 -15.22 12.28
N PRO A 195 -14.96 -16.26 11.48
CA PRO A 195 -14.39 -17.51 11.96
C PRO A 195 -13.03 -17.32 12.64
N ASP A 196 -12.73 -18.15 13.64
CA ASP A 196 -11.50 -18.09 14.43
C ASP A 196 -10.23 -18.40 13.63
N ASP A 197 -10.36 -19.09 12.50
CA ASP A 197 -9.25 -19.42 11.59
C ASP A 197 -8.86 -18.26 10.64
N LEU A 198 -9.67 -17.20 10.56
CA LEU A 198 -9.30 -16.02 9.80
C LEU A 198 -8.27 -15.17 10.55
N ALA A 199 -7.22 -14.78 9.86
CA ALA A 199 -6.15 -13.93 10.37
C ALA A 199 -6.41 -12.45 10.03
N TYR A 200 -5.80 -11.55 10.81
CA TYR A 200 -5.88 -10.10 10.59
C TYR A 200 -4.92 -9.68 9.47
N PHE A 201 -5.34 -8.71 8.69
CA PHE A 201 -4.52 -8.12 7.63
C PHE A 201 -3.51 -7.12 8.21
N HIS A 202 -2.28 -7.18 7.70
CA HIS A 202 -1.17 -6.31 8.09
C HIS A 202 -0.45 -5.75 6.88
N ALA A 203 0.14 -4.56 7.06
CA ALA A 203 1.13 -4.04 6.13
C ALA A 203 2.15 -3.17 6.87
N GLN A 204 3.43 -3.30 6.53
CA GLN A 204 4.49 -2.46 7.06
C GLN A 204 5.36 -1.89 5.95
N TRP A 205 5.87 -0.69 6.19
CA TRP A 205 6.71 0.02 5.27
C TRP A 205 8.13 0.17 5.81
N ARG A 206 9.12 0.07 4.93
CA ARG A 206 10.53 0.31 5.23
C ARG A 206 11.19 1.06 4.09
N ARG A 207 12.23 1.84 4.37
CA ARG A 207 13.08 2.50 3.38
C ARG A 207 14.54 2.42 3.78
N SER A 208 15.40 2.16 2.80
CA SER A 208 16.85 2.34 2.85
C SER A 208 17.23 3.38 1.82
N ASN A 209 17.77 4.53 2.24
CA ASN A 209 18.16 5.61 1.34
C ASN A 209 19.39 6.38 1.88
N PRO A 210 20.60 6.11 1.34
CA PRO A 210 20.92 4.99 0.47
C PRO A 210 21.02 3.68 1.26
N LEU A 211 20.86 2.53 0.57
CA LEU A 211 21.19 1.23 1.17
C LEU A 211 22.71 1.18 1.46
N PRO A 212 23.15 0.81 2.68
CA PRO A 212 24.57 0.71 2.97
C PRO A 212 25.28 -0.31 2.08
N TYR A 213 26.53 -0.02 1.73
CA TYR A 213 27.32 -0.90 0.85
C TYR A 213 27.42 -2.33 1.41
N GLN A 214 27.16 -3.32 0.56
CA GLN A 214 27.13 -4.76 0.91
C GLN A 214 26.04 -5.14 1.93
N SER A 215 25.05 -4.27 2.16
CA SER A 215 23.87 -4.60 2.97
C SER A 215 22.73 -5.14 2.11
N VAL A 216 21.72 -5.70 2.77
CA VAL A 216 20.46 -6.09 2.15
C VAL A 216 19.34 -5.16 2.61
N HIS A 217 18.37 -4.88 1.74
CA HIS A 217 17.16 -4.20 2.16
C HIS A 217 16.25 -5.20 2.89
N THR A 218 15.82 -4.83 4.09
CA THR A 218 14.91 -5.65 4.91
C THR A 218 13.48 -5.20 4.66
N LEU A 219 12.61 -6.11 4.21
CA LEU A 219 11.18 -5.86 4.03
C LEU A 219 10.40 -6.16 5.31
N VAL A 220 10.76 -7.29 5.96
CA VAL A 220 10.14 -7.74 7.21
C VAL A 220 11.25 -8.28 8.12
N ASP A 221 11.18 -7.94 9.40
CA ASP A 221 12.07 -8.46 10.41
C ASP A 221 11.32 -8.68 11.72
N ASP A 222 11.73 -9.72 12.47
CA ASP A 222 11.17 -10.09 13.78
C ASP A 222 9.63 -10.27 13.79
N LEU A 223 9.05 -10.72 12.68
CA LEU A 223 7.65 -11.08 12.66
C LEU A 223 7.44 -12.39 13.41
N ARG A 224 6.58 -12.38 14.43
CA ARG A 224 6.31 -13.54 15.30
C ARG A 224 4.85 -13.96 15.19
N GLY A 225 4.63 -15.28 15.31
CA GLY A 225 3.30 -15.90 15.25
C GLY A 225 3.05 -16.63 13.96
N ALA A 226 1.85 -17.21 13.82
CA ALA A 226 1.45 -17.93 12.61
C ALA A 226 0.73 -17.00 11.64
N GLY A 227 1.02 -17.16 10.36
CA GLY A 227 0.43 -16.34 9.32
C GLY A 227 0.87 -16.73 7.91
N HIS A 228 0.64 -15.84 6.97
CA HIS A 228 1.15 -15.99 5.61
C HIS A 228 1.39 -14.63 4.95
N TYR A 229 2.51 -14.55 4.25
CA TYR A 229 2.89 -13.39 3.45
C TYR A 229 2.13 -13.44 2.12
N VAL A 230 1.53 -12.31 1.76
CA VAL A 230 0.66 -12.25 0.58
C VAL A 230 1.10 -11.22 -0.45
N GLY A 231 2.10 -10.38 -0.13
CA GLY A 231 2.55 -9.45 -1.15
C GLY A 231 3.68 -8.53 -0.80
N THR A 232 4.31 -8.06 -1.86
CA THR A 232 5.39 -7.08 -1.87
C THR A 232 5.06 -5.96 -2.85
N TYR A 233 5.22 -4.72 -2.44
CA TYR A 233 5.43 -3.59 -3.32
C TYR A 233 6.82 -3.01 -3.06
N ILE A 234 7.55 -2.62 -4.09
CA ILE A 234 8.84 -1.92 -3.98
C ILE A 234 8.85 -0.70 -4.91
N ALA A 235 9.23 0.44 -4.35
CA ALA A 235 9.67 1.62 -5.07
C ALA A 235 11.21 1.63 -5.05
N TRP A 236 11.85 1.44 -6.20
CA TRP A 236 13.30 1.31 -6.34
C TRP A 236 13.87 2.45 -7.17
N GLY A 237 14.71 3.29 -6.57
CA GLY A 237 15.46 4.37 -7.21
C GLY A 237 16.92 3.96 -7.39
N VAL A 238 17.37 3.87 -8.64
CA VAL A 238 18.71 3.35 -8.99
C VAL A 238 19.73 4.47 -9.00
N ASN A 239 20.77 4.35 -8.17
CA ASN A 239 21.87 5.34 -8.07
C ASN A 239 23.05 5.03 -8.98
N SER A 240 23.07 3.87 -9.63
CA SER A 240 24.16 3.42 -10.48
C SER A 240 23.75 3.35 -11.96
N SER A 241 24.73 3.32 -12.86
CA SER A 241 24.50 2.99 -14.26
C SER A 241 24.48 1.46 -14.48
N GLY A 242 23.81 0.99 -15.52
CA GLY A 242 23.71 -0.40 -15.90
C GLY A 242 22.56 -1.14 -15.22
N TRP A 243 22.56 -2.47 -15.36
CA TRP A 243 21.52 -3.31 -14.78
C TRP A 243 21.67 -3.39 -13.25
N TRP A 244 20.55 -3.34 -12.54
CA TRP A 244 20.48 -3.15 -11.09
C TRP A 244 19.75 -4.28 -10.36
N GLY A 245 19.13 -5.21 -11.06
CA GLY A 245 18.15 -6.14 -10.51
C GLY A 245 18.64 -7.59 -10.40
N GLU A 246 19.95 -7.87 -10.23
CA GLU A 246 20.49 -9.21 -9.98
C GLU A 246 20.21 -9.74 -8.57
N GLY A 247 19.71 -8.89 -7.68
CA GLY A 247 19.53 -9.20 -6.26
C GLY A 247 18.39 -10.17 -6.00
N GLU A 248 18.64 -11.15 -5.12
CA GLU A 248 17.68 -12.17 -4.72
C GLU A 248 16.82 -11.70 -3.55
N ILE A 249 15.50 -11.92 -3.62
CA ILE A 249 14.63 -11.89 -2.44
C ILE A 249 14.73 -13.20 -1.67
N LYS A 250 14.71 -13.12 -0.34
CA LYS A 250 14.89 -14.26 0.56
C LYS A 250 13.84 -14.24 1.67
N PHE A 251 13.20 -15.40 1.87
CA PHE A 251 12.23 -15.60 2.96
C PHE A 251 12.80 -16.62 3.94
N TYR A 252 13.04 -16.16 5.16
CA TYR A 252 13.46 -16.94 6.29
C TYR A 252 12.23 -17.27 7.12
N LEU A 253 11.93 -18.54 7.32
CA LEU A 253 10.71 -19.05 7.93
C LEU A 253 11.03 -19.96 9.10
N ASP A 254 10.23 -19.89 10.13
CA ASP A 254 10.14 -20.91 11.19
C ASP A 254 11.48 -21.28 11.83
N GLY A 255 12.28 -20.28 12.19
CA GLY A 255 13.58 -20.47 12.83
C GLY A 255 14.78 -20.50 11.87
N ASP A 256 14.57 -20.24 10.59
CA ASP A 256 15.68 -20.07 9.65
C ASP A 256 16.62 -18.94 10.12
N ALA A 257 17.89 -19.24 10.31
CA ALA A 257 18.87 -18.26 10.79
C ALA A 257 19.83 -17.79 9.68
N ALA A 258 20.70 -18.67 9.21
CA ALA A 258 21.76 -18.34 8.26
C ALA A 258 21.28 -18.39 6.80
N TYR A 259 20.39 -19.32 6.49
CA TYR A 259 19.92 -19.57 5.12
C TYR A 259 18.38 -19.54 5.07
N PRO A 260 17.79 -19.02 3.98
CA PRO A 260 16.34 -18.93 3.84
C PRO A 260 15.73 -20.25 3.35
N THR A 261 14.47 -20.48 3.70
CA THR A 261 13.66 -21.55 3.07
C THR A 261 13.35 -21.21 1.61
N ILE A 262 13.14 -19.94 1.26
CA ILE A 262 12.91 -19.52 -0.12
C ILE A 262 13.97 -18.51 -0.51
N CYS A 263 14.65 -18.77 -1.64
CA CYS A 263 15.62 -17.88 -2.25
C CYS A 263 15.23 -17.65 -3.71
N GLY A 264 15.08 -16.39 -4.11
CA GLY A 264 14.83 -16.01 -5.49
C GLY A 264 16.07 -16.12 -6.35
N THR A 265 15.95 -15.76 -7.63
CA THR A 265 17.02 -15.80 -8.64
C THR A 265 17.43 -14.42 -9.15
N GLY A 266 16.54 -13.42 -9.03
CA GLY A 266 16.74 -12.04 -9.42
C GLY A 266 15.56 -11.18 -9.02
N THR A 267 15.74 -9.87 -9.01
CA THR A 267 14.68 -8.92 -8.70
C THR A 267 13.58 -8.96 -9.77
N GLU A 268 13.96 -8.94 -11.05
CA GLU A 268 13.01 -9.01 -12.15
C GLU A 268 12.22 -10.32 -12.14
N ASP A 269 12.88 -11.44 -11.82
CA ASP A 269 12.28 -12.76 -11.77
C ASP A 269 11.17 -12.80 -10.70
N TYR A 270 11.47 -12.23 -9.53
CA TYR A 270 10.49 -12.17 -8.44
C TYR A 270 9.23 -11.36 -8.83
N PHE A 271 9.39 -10.27 -9.57
CA PHE A 271 8.29 -9.44 -10.02
C PHE A 271 7.67 -9.91 -11.36
N GLY A 272 8.05 -11.12 -11.83
CA GLY A 272 7.43 -11.81 -12.96
C GLY A 272 7.95 -11.38 -14.32
N GLY A 273 9.10 -10.71 -14.36
CA GLY A 273 9.85 -10.45 -15.58
C GLY A 273 10.91 -11.52 -15.85
N ALA A 274 11.79 -11.24 -16.77
CA ALA A 274 12.96 -12.02 -17.08
C ALA A 274 13.94 -11.13 -17.86
N TRP A 275 15.22 -11.54 -17.91
CA TRP A 275 16.22 -10.90 -18.76
C TRP A 275 16.22 -9.36 -18.63
N ASN A 276 16.38 -8.91 -17.39
CA ASN A 276 16.53 -7.48 -17.04
C ASN A 276 15.28 -6.61 -17.36
N PHE A 277 14.07 -7.18 -17.47
CA PHE A 277 12.89 -6.51 -18.00
C PHE A 277 13.09 -5.88 -19.39
N ASP A 278 14.15 -6.27 -20.13
CA ASP A 278 14.51 -5.64 -21.40
C ASP A 278 13.71 -6.26 -22.56
N VAL A 279 12.76 -5.49 -23.07
CA VAL A 279 12.05 -5.86 -24.30
C VAL A 279 12.93 -5.44 -25.49
N PRO A 280 13.39 -6.38 -26.36
CA PRO A 280 14.30 -6.06 -27.46
C PRO A 280 13.81 -4.88 -28.32
N GLY A 281 14.66 -3.85 -28.44
CA GLY A 281 14.36 -2.63 -29.18
C GLY A 281 13.44 -1.63 -28.49
N GLN A 282 12.92 -1.92 -27.29
CA GLN A 282 12.04 -1.04 -26.53
C GLN A 282 12.60 -0.67 -25.14
N GLY A 283 13.48 -1.54 -24.57
CA GLY A 283 13.97 -1.41 -23.21
C GLY A 283 12.89 -1.71 -22.16
N TYR A 284 12.93 -1.04 -21.02
CA TYR A 284 11.94 -1.25 -19.95
C TYR A 284 10.54 -0.86 -20.43
N THR A 285 9.61 -1.80 -20.41
CA THR A 285 8.20 -1.59 -20.77
C THR A 285 7.31 -1.84 -19.57
N PRO A 286 6.52 -0.86 -19.11
CA PRO A 286 5.60 -1.07 -18.01
C PRO A 286 4.58 -2.18 -18.30
N PHE A 287 4.31 -3.00 -17.30
CA PHE A 287 3.24 -4.01 -17.34
C PHE A 287 2.55 -4.15 -16.00
N SER A 288 1.30 -4.56 -16.05
CA SER A 288 0.48 -4.82 -14.86
C SER A 288 -0.40 -6.04 -15.12
N THR A 289 -0.31 -7.04 -14.27
CA THR A 289 -1.07 -8.30 -14.36
C THR A 289 -1.78 -8.58 -13.04
N PRO A 290 -2.71 -9.54 -12.95
CA PRO A 290 -3.44 -9.80 -11.70
C PRO A 290 -2.57 -10.03 -10.47
N PHE A 291 -1.35 -10.58 -10.61
CA PHE A 291 -0.52 -11.01 -9.48
C PHE A 291 0.84 -10.34 -9.40
N MET A 292 1.34 -9.75 -10.46
CA MET A 292 2.67 -9.15 -10.51
C MET A 292 2.78 -8.09 -11.57
N GLY A 293 3.75 -7.19 -11.44
CA GLY A 293 3.95 -6.15 -12.44
C GLY A 293 5.09 -5.19 -12.15
N LEU A 294 5.46 -4.47 -13.20
CA LEU A 294 6.32 -3.29 -13.21
C LEU A 294 5.49 -2.13 -13.79
N PRO A 295 4.47 -1.62 -13.08
CA PRO A 295 3.59 -0.59 -13.61
C PRO A 295 4.28 0.76 -13.79
N GLN A 296 5.35 1.03 -13.07
CA GLN A 296 6.02 2.33 -13.11
C GLN A 296 7.48 2.19 -13.52
N VAL A 297 7.83 2.90 -14.59
CA VAL A 297 9.20 3.10 -15.09
C VAL A 297 9.37 4.60 -15.30
N THR A 298 10.13 5.26 -14.42
CA THR A 298 10.51 6.65 -14.58
C THR A 298 11.91 6.71 -15.15
N ARG A 299 12.03 7.23 -16.36
CA ARG A 299 13.32 7.42 -17.03
C ARG A 299 13.94 8.75 -16.62
N THR A 300 15.26 8.79 -16.68
CA THR A 300 15.99 10.05 -16.54
C THR A 300 15.74 10.90 -17.78
N ASP A 301 15.20 12.07 -17.58
CA ASP A 301 15.05 13.09 -18.61
C ASP A 301 15.29 14.47 -18.01
N GLY A 302 15.91 15.35 -18.77
CA GLY A 302 16.15 16.73 -18.37
C GLY A 302 17.36 16.93 -17.42
N LEU A 303 17.59 18.18 -17.10
CA LEU A 303 18.83 18.63 -16.43
C LEU A 303 18.94 18.22 -14.97
N TYR A 304 17.81 18.04 -14.27
CA TYR A 304 17.77 17.86 -12.82
C TYR A 304 17.26 16.48 -12.38
N ARG A 305 17.09 15.55 -13.31
CA ARG A 305 16.67 14.17 -13.00
C ARG A 305 17.79 13.21 -13.37
N SER A 306 18.35 12.53 -12.38
CA SER A 306 19.49 11.62 -12.56
C SER A 306 19.18 10.16 -12.32
N GLN A 307 18.07 9.85 -11.64
CA GLN A 307 17.74 8.48 -11.24
C GLN A 307 16.65 7.85 -12.10
N GLN A 308 16.88 6.61 -12.54
CA GLN A 308 15.79 5.74 -12.99
C GLN A 308 15.04 5.25 -11.76
N ARG A 309 13.69 5.24 -11.83
CA ARG A 309 12.82 4.79 -10.75
C ARG A 309 11.84 3.75 -11.24
N PHE A 310 11.65 2.74 -10.44
CA PHE A 310 10.78 1.61 -10.74
C PHE A 310 9.79 1.40 -9.60
N GLY A 311 8.53 1.13 -9.94
CA GLY A 311 7.52 0.63 -9.02
C GLY A 311 7.12 -0.77 -9.43
N MET A 312 7.25 -1.74 -8.52
CA MET A 312 7.03 -3.15 -8.80
C MET A 312 6.16 -3.79 -7.73
N TYR A 313 5.30 -4.73 -8.10
CA TYR A 313 4.52 -5.49 -7.13
C TYR A 313 4.48 -6.98 -7.45
N ARG A 314 4.38 -7.81 -6.41
CA ARG A 314 4.10 -9.25 -6.46
C ARG A 314 3.08 -9.61 -5.38
N TRP A 315 2.00 -10.31 -5.78
CA TRP A 315 0.97 -10.83 -4.88
C TRP A 315 1.03 -12.34 -4.82
N HIS A 316 1.24 -12.88 -3.63
CA HIS A 316 1.25 -14.31 -3.35
C HIS A 316 -0.17 -14.79 -2.98
N ILE A 317 -1.13 -14.64 -3.90
CA ILE A 317 -2.53 -15.05 -3.69
C ILE A 317 -2.69 -16.53 -3.98
N MET A 318 -2.10 -17.00 -5.08
CA MET A 318 -2.16 -18.40 -5.47
C MET A 318 -1.07 -19.25 -4.79
N ASP A 319 0.00 -18.60 -4.31
CA ASP A 319 1.18 -19.18 -3.68
C ASP A 319 1.53 -18.49 -2.35
N PRO A 320 0.59 -18.34 -1.38
CA PRO A 320 0.87 -17.64 -0.13
C PRO A 320 2.02 -18.30 0.64
N ILE A 321 2.96 -17.49 1.12
CA ILE A 321 4.14 -17.96 1.84
C ILE A 321 3.78 -18.11 3.31
N ARG A 322 3.56 -19.34 3.76
CA ARG A 322 3.07 -19.70 5.09
C ARG A 322 4.22 -19.84 6.08
N PHE A 323 3.99 -19.41 7.31
CA PHE A 323 4.90 -19.60 8.44
C PHE A 323 4.08 -19.91 9.71
N ALA A 324 4.67 -20.69 10.61
CA ALA A 324 4.02 -21.15 11.83
C ALA A 324 4.50 -20.41 13.08
N SER A 325 5.71 -19.87 13.08
CA SER A 325 6.31 -19.24 14.26
C SER A 325 6.91 -17.87 14.01
N ASP A 326 7.62 -17.69 12.92
CA ASP A 326 8.31 -16.44 12.61
C ASP A 326 8.65 -16.29 11.12
N MET A 327 8.89 -15.02 10.72
CA MET A 327 9.34 -14.72 9.36
C MET A 327 10.24 -13.48 9.34
N ARG A 328 11.27 -13.54 8.47
CA ARG A 328 12.08 -12.43 8.02
C ARG A 328 12.16 -12.42 6.49
N VAL A 329 12.08 -11.24 5.87
CA VAL A 329 12.17 -11.08 4.41
C VAL A 329 13.21 -10.02 4.07
N THR A 330 14.14 -10.35 3.18
CA THR A 330 15.18 -9.44 2.71
C THR A 330 15.30 -9.49 1.19
N ILE A 331 15.83 -8.42 0.58
CA ILE A 331 16.21 -8.40 -0.83
C ILE A 331 17.60 -7.79 -0.98
N GLN A 332 18.43 -8.40 -1.81
CA GLN A 332 19.74 -7.88 -2.18
C GLN A 332 19.59 -6.78 -3.23
N ALA A 333 20.53 -5.83 -3.25
CA ALA A 333 20.66 -4.84 -4.32
C ALA A 333 21.99 -5.09 -5.05
N LEU A 334 21.91 -5.69 -6.22
CA LEU A 334 23.07 -6.11 -7.00
C LEU A 334 22.95 -5.69 -8.47
N GLY A 335 24.07 -5.22 -9.01
CA GLY A 335 24.28 -4.98 -10.41
C GLY A 335 25.58 -5.65 -10.87
N TRP A 336 26.16 -5.13 -11.97
CA TRP A 336 27.37 -5.69 -12.55
C TRP A 336 28.56 -4.71 -12.47
N ARG A 337 29.76 -5.28 -12.29
CA ARG A 337 31.04 -4.56 -12.39
C ARG A 337 32.01 -5.33 -13.30
N SER A 338 33.17 -4.76 -13.53
CA SER A 338 34.24 -5.33 -14.36
C SER A 338 34.59 -6.78 -13.95
N GLY A 339 34.97 -7.60 -14.92
CA GLY A 339 35.34 -8.99 -14.70
C GLY A 339 34.16 -9.91 -14.41
N ARG A 340 32.96 -9.57 -14.85
CA ARG A 340 31.72 -10.34 -14.64
C ARG A 340 31.44 -10.63 -13.16
N ARG A 341 31.66 -9.62 -12.31
CA ARG A 341 31.39 -9.72 -10.87
C ARG A 341 30.16 -8.89 -10.51
N TYR A 342 29.43 -9.35 -9.52
CA TYR A 342 28.33 -8.56 -8.95
C TYR A 342 28.85 -7.27 -8.28
N LEU A 343 28.07 -6.22 -8.39
CA LEU A 343 28.28 -4.95 -7.73
C LEU A 343 27.19 -4.76 -6.66
N PRO A 344 27.55 -4.74 -5.37
CA PRO A 344 26.60 -4.30 -4.34
C PRO A 344 26.22 -2.83 -4.58
N LEU A 345 24.92 -2.58 -4.68
CA LEU A 345 24.36 -1.27 -4.98
C LEU A 345 23.95 -0.52 -3.69
N GLN A 346 23.95 0.80 -3.76
CA GLN A 346 23.57 1.72 -2.67
C GLN A 346 22.38 2.57 -3.14
N ASP A 347 21.29 1.91 -3.43
CA ASP A 347 20.09 2.49 -4.03
C ASP A 347 19.11 3.04 -2.98
N ASP A 348 18.14 3.85 -3.44
CA ASP A 348 16.98 4.25 -2.65
C ASP A 348 15.88 3.18 -2.81
N ILE A 349 15.62 2.40 -1.78
CA ILE A 349 14.66 1.31 -1.81
C ILE A 349 13.62 1.50 -0.72
N ALA A 350 12.37 1.69 -1.12
CA ALA A 350 11.23 1.68 -0.20
C ALA A 350 10.32 0.49 -0.52
N SER A 351 9.85 -0.20 0.51
CA SER A 351 9.02 -1.40 0.35
C SER A 351 7.81 -1.40 1.26
N THR A 352 6.71 -1.97 0.77
CA THR A 352 5.54 -2.35 1.55
C THR A 352 5.39 -3.86 1.51
N ALA A 353 5.39 -4.48 2.67
CA ALA A 353 5.13 -5.90 2.87
C ALA A 353 3.69 -6.10 3.33
N PHE A 354 2.96 -7.02 2.70
CA PHE A 354 1.57 -7.34 3.00
C PHE A 354 1.48 -8.78 3.48
N TYR A 355 0.79 -8.99 4.62
CA TYR A 355 0.66 -10.32 5.22
C TYR A 355 -0.60 -10.43 6.09
N TYR A 356 -0.99 -11.66 6.37
CA TYR A 356 -2.00 -11.98 7.38
C TYR A 356 -1.33 -12.62 8.59
N LEU A 357 -1.74 -12.23 9.79
CA LEU A 357 -1.20 -12.71 11.06
C LEU A 357 -2.33 -12.97 12.05
N ARG A 358 -2.18 -13.97 12.91
CA ARG A 358 -3.20 -14.28 13.96
C ARG A 358 -3.33 -13.19 15.01
N GLN A 359 -2.29 -12.42 15.25
CA GLN A 359 -2.26 -11.29 16.18
C GLN A 359 -2.84 -10.03 15.53
N THR A 360 -3.41 -9.15 16.33
CA THR A 360 -3.97 -7.85 15.93
C THR A 360 -2.91 -6.81 15.59
N SER A 361 -1.70 -6.98 16.08
CA SER A 361 -0.54 -6.11 15.80
C SER A 361 0.75 -6.92 15.72
N SER A 362 1.80 -6.32 15.20
CA SER A 362 3.12 -6.94 15.07
C SER A 362 4.23 -5.89 15.21
N PRO A 363 5.45 -6.30 15.62
CA PRO A 363 6.61 -5.43 15.62
C PRO A 363 6.86 -4.84 14.21
N ARG A 364 7.20 -3.57 14.17
CA ARG A 364 7.57 -2.86 12.95
C ARG A 364 8.51 -1.70 13.29
N PRO A 365 9.33 -1.22 12.34
CA PRO A 365 10.11 -0.01 12.57
C PRO A 365 9.19 1.21 12.69
N ALA A 366 9.63 2.20 13.46
CA ALA A 366 8.99 3.51 13.40
C ALA A 366 9.16 4.11 11.99
N LEU A 367 8.11 4.77 11.51
CA LEU A 367 8.25 5.55 10.27
C LEU A 367 9.22 6.71 10.48
N PRO A 368 10.04 7.05 9.47
CA PRO A 368 10.91 8.21 9.55
C PRO A 368 10.11 9.52 9.65
N GLY A 369 10.78 10.59 9.99
CA GLY A 369 10.23 11.96 9.89
C GLY A 369 9.89 12.35 8.45
N PRO A 370 9.33 13.56 8.24
CA PRO A 370 8.92 14.05 6.92
C PRO A 370 10.03 13.96 5.87
N ASP A 371 11.27 14.35 6.21
CA ASP A 371 12.42 14.27 5.31
C ASP A 371 12.71 12.83 4.84
N GLY A 372 12.56 11.84 5.71
CA GLY A 372 12.76 10.43 5.36
C GLY A 372 11.61 9.82 4.53
N LEU A 373 10.48 10.51 4.43
CA LEU A 373 9.36 10.17 3.54
C LEU A 373 9.47 10.89 2.19
N GLU A 374 10.24 11.96 2.10
CA GLU A 374 10.32 12.78 0.89
C GLU A 374 10.84 12.00 -0.31
N VAL A 375 10.27 12.28 -1.47
CA VAL A 375 10.72 11.79 -2.78
C VAL A 375 11.56 12.90 -3.41
N VAL A 376 12.86 12.72 -3.42
CA VAL A 376 13.84 13.70 -3.92
C VAL A 376 14.40 13.29 -5.28
#